data_8b8925fa1da15bde1c993a4df45efb84
#
_entry.id   8b8925fa1da15bde1c993a4df45efb84
#
_cell.length_a   1.000
_cell.length_b   1.000
_cell.length_c   1.000
_cell.angle_alpha   90.00
_cell.angle_beta   90.00
_cell.angle_gamma   90.00
#
_symmetry.space_group_name_H-M   'P 1'
#
loop_
_entity.id
_entity.type
_entity.pdbx_description
1 polymer ?
#
loop_
_entity_poly.entity_id
_entity_poly.type
_entity_poly.pdbx_seq_one_letter_code
_entity_poly.pdbx_strand_id
1 'polypeptide(L)'
;MQVRRDINEEKLETLKHDLTYSGYDVETQVTNAMDLDSIKALAEKAASLGPVMYFIDTAGASPNQASPEHIINLDLIGTSYAIDEFGKVMARGGAGLIISSMTGYMPSPLTKEDENLLRVTPTDELKDLDCLSEDVIVNSGVAYVVSKRANHLRVQYASADSWAERGARINTISPGIIVTPLAYDEFEANGEGYQAMIDVCGAKRVGTSDEIAYAAEFLLSEKAGFITGMDLLIDGGTIAAINSGKMDIQIQ
;
A
#
# COMPACT_ATOMS: atom_id res chain seq x y z
N MET A 1 -12.29 17.17 -9.89
CA MET A 1 -12.98 16.60 -8.71
C MET A 1 -12.13 15.48 -8.10
N GLN A 2 -12.10 15.38 -6.78
CA GLN A 2 -11.44 14.33 -6.02
C GLN A 2 -12.45 13.57 -5.16
N VAL A 3 -12.33 12.25 -5.04
CA VAL A 3 -13.10 11.47 -4.06
C VAL A 3 -12.14 11.02 -2.97
N ARG A 4 -12.45 11.35 -1.72
CA ARG A 4 -11.68 10.97 -0.53
C ARG A 4 -12.44 9.94 0.29
N ARG A 5 -11.73 8.97 0.84
CA ARG A 5 -12.31 7.92 1.66
C ARG A 5 -11.59 7.76 3.00
N ASP A 6 -12.33 7.42 4.01
CA ASP A 6 -11.86 6.95 5.32
C ASP A 6 -12.99 6.14 5.96
N ILE A 7 -12.69 5.33 6.96
CA ILE A 7 -13.72 4.68 7.79
C ILE A 7 -14.32 5.66 8.80
N ASN A 8 -13.60 6.72 9.13
CA ASN A 8 -14.00 7.74 10.11
C ASN A 8 -14.67 8.92 9.40
N GLU A 9 -15.99 9.04 9.60
CA GLU A 9 -16.82 10.09 9.01
C GLU A 9 -16.42 11.50 9.46
N GLU A 10 -16.09 11.70 10.74
CA GLU A 10 -15.70 13.01 11.29
C GLU A 10 -14.40 13.52 10.65
N LYS A 11 -13.40 12.62 10.46
CA LYS A 11 -12.18 12.96 9.73
C LYS A 11 -12.46 13.33 8.28
N LEU A 12 -13.38 12.64 7.62
CA LEU A 12 -13.78 12.96 6.25
C LEU A 12 -14.46 14.31 6.14
N GLU A 13 -15.34 14.66 7.05
CA GLU A 13 -16.01 15.95 7.12
C GLU A 13 -14.98 17.08 7.27
N THR A 14 -14.05 16.94 8.22
CA THR A 14 -12.95 17.91 8.44
C THR A 14 -12.10 18.05 7.17
N LEU A 15 -11.69 16.95 6.58
CA LEU A 15 -10.88 16.94 5.35
C LEU A 15 -11.62 17.59 4.17
N LYS A 16 -12.92 17.29 4.01
CA LYS A 16 -13.75 17.89 2.96
C LYS A 16 -13.81 19.40 3.12
N HIS A 17 -14.03 19.89 4.35
CA HIS A 17 -14.06 21.32 4.66
C HIS A 17 -12.72 21.98 4.27
N ASP A 18 -11.59 21.44 4.74
CA ASP A 18 -10.26 22.02 4.54
C ASP A 18 -9.85 22.07 3.07
N LEU A 19 -10.10 20.97 2.33
CA LEU A 19 -9.79 20.91 0.91
C LEU A 19 -10.71 21.84 0.09
N THR A 20 -12.00 21.92 0.43
CA THR A 20 -12.94 22.83 -0.24
C THR A 20 -12.54 24.27 0.02
N TYR A 21 -12.19 24.63 1.26
CA TYR A 21 -11.69 25.97 1.60
C TYR A 21 -10.40 26.32 0.85
N SER A 22 -9.56 25.32 0.56
CA SER A 22 -8.35 25.46 -0.25
C SER A 22 -8.62 25.49 -1.76
N GLY A 23 -9.89 25.50 -2.19
CA GLY A 23 -10.29 25.64 -3.60
C GLY A 23 -10.36 24.32 -4.38
N TYR A 24 -10.29 23.17 -3.72
CA TYR A 24 -10.45 21.88 -4.37
C TYR A 24 -11.92 21.45 -4.44
N ASP A 25 -12.28 20.79 -5.53
CA ASP A 25 -13.58 20.14 -5.71
C ASP A 25 -13.50 18.71 -5.17
N VAL A 26 -14.16 18.46 -4.02
CA VAL A 26 -13.98 17.24 -3.20
C VAL A 26 -15.31 16.62 -2.82
N GLU A 27 -15.46 15.35 -3.09
CA GLU A 27 -16.46 14.46 -2.53
C GLU A 27 -15.84 13.50 -1.51
N THR A 28 -16.65 13.06 -0.56
CA THR A 28 -16.22 12.09 0.47
C THR A 28 -17.13 10.87 0.49
N GLN A 29 -16.58 9.74 0.92
CA GLN A 29 -17.35 8.53 1.16
C GLN A 29 -16.76 7.74 2.32
N VAL A 30 -17.59 7.46 3.33
CA VAL A 30 -17.24 6.50 4.37
C VAL A 30 -17.06 5.13 3.72
N THR A 31 -15.88 4.54 3.90
CA THR A 31 -15.52 3.29 3.23
C THR A 31 -14.72 2.41 4.19
N ASN A 32 -15.21 1.20 4.42
CA ASN A 32 -14.46 0.16 5.07
C ASN A 32 -13.61 -0.59 4.03
N ALA A 33 -12.29 -0.44 4.10
CA ALA A 33 -11.39 -1.07 3.14
C ALA A 33 -11.38 -2.61 3.21
N MET A 34 -11.83 -3.20 4.31
CA MET A 34 -11.95 -4.67 4.47
C MET A 34 -13.26 -5.23 3.92
N ASP A 35 -14.16 -4.39 3.44
CA ASP A 35 -15.48 -4.76 2.92
C ASP A 35 -15.55 -4.54 1.41
N LEU A 36 -15.68 -5.63 0.66
CA LEU A 36 -15.77 -5.61 -0.80
C LEU A 36 -16.89 -4.71 -1.31
N ASP A 37 -18.08 -4.77 -0.72
CA ASP A 37 -19.22 -3.99 -1.19
C ASP A 37 -19.02 -2.49 -0.93
N SER A 38 -18.33 -2.15 0.17
CA SER A 38 -17.91 -0.78 0.46
C SER A 38 -16.90 -0.24 -0.56
N ILE A 39 -15.93 -1.07 -0.99
CA ILE A 39 -14.96 -0.72 -2.04
C ILE A 39 -15.63 -0.61 -3.41
N LYS A 40 -16.54 -1.53 -3.76
CA LYS A 40 -17.34 -1.42 -4.99
C LYS A 40 -18.12 -0.12 -5.06
N ALA A 41 -18.84 0.22 -3.99
CA ALA A 41 -19.59 1.46 -3.90
C ALA A 41 -18.72 2.71 -4.08
N LEU A 42 -17.48 2.68 -3.54
CA LEU A 42 -16.51 3.75 -3.75
C LEU A 42 -16.08 3.87 -5.21
N ALA A 43 -15.74 2.74 -5.86
CA ALA A 43 -15.32 2.72 -7.26
C ALA A 43 -16.45 3.18 -8.19
N GLU A 44 -17.69 2.73 -7.95
CA GLU A 44 -18.88 3.16 -8.68
C GLU A 44 -19.16 4.65 -8.51
N LYS A 45 -19.07 5.16 -7.26
CA LYS A 45 -19.21 6.59 -7.01
C LYS A 45 -18.15 7.40 -7.77
N ALA A 46 -16.89 7.00 -7.71
CA ALA A 46 -15.83 7.69 -8.43
C ALA A 46 -16.12 7.71 -9.94
N ALA A 47 -16.51 6.58 -10.53
CA ALA A 47 -16.85 6.47 -11.95
C ALA A 47 -18.09 7.30 -12.35
N SER A 48 -19.08 7.45 -11.44
CA SER A 48 -20.28 8.24 -11.70
C SER A 48 -20.00 9.76 -11.78
N LEU A 49 -18.92 10.21 -11.19
CA LEU A 49 -18.51 11.62 -11.15
C LEU A 49 -17.62 12.01 -12.34
N GLY A 50 -17.13 11.04 -13.10
CA GLY A 50 -16.33 11.27 -14.30
C GLY A 50 -15.26 10.19 -14.53
N PRO A 51 -14.39 10.36 -15.54
CA PRO A 51 -13.31 9.43 -15.81
C PRO A 51 -12.35 9.32 -14.61
N VAL A 52 -12.12 8.10 -14.11
CA VAL A 52 -11.19 7.86 -13.01
C VAL A 52 -9.77 7.82 -13.58
N MET A 53 -9.08 8.95 -13.49
CA MET A 53 -7.71 9.11 -14.02
C MET A 53 -6.64 8.70 -13.02
N TYR A 54 -6.90 8.89 -11.71
CA TYR A 54 -5.93 8.60 -10.67
C TYR A 54 -6.58 7.83 -9.54
N PHE A 55 -5.89 6.80 -9.08
CA PHE A 55 -6.24 6.03 -7.89
C PHE A 55 -5.03 5.95 -6.98
N ILE A 56 -5.20 6.27 -5.69
CA ILE A 56 -4.14 6.18 -4.69
C ILE A 56 -4.71 5.47 -3.48
N ASP A 57 -4.13 4.32 -3.12
CA ASP A 57 -4.47 3.61 -1.90
C ASP A 57 -3.37 3.78 -0.85
N THR A 58 -3.75 4.37 0.27
CA THR A 58 -2.90 4.59 1.44
C THR A 58 -3.44 3.91 2.69
N ALA A 59 -4.50 3.08 2.56
CA ALA A 59 -5.03 2.36 3.70
C ALA A 59 -4.04 1.30 4.18
N GLY A 60 -3.93 1.16 5.48
CA GLY A 60 -3.06 0.18 6.10
C GLY A 60 -2.96 0.39 7.60
N ALA A 61 -2.52 -0.65 8.30
CA ALA A 61 -2.23 -0.64 9.72
C ALA A 61 -0.79 -1.11 9.97
N SER A 62 -0.15 -0.56 11.00
CA SER A 62 1.17 -1.01 11.40
C SER A 62 1.11 -2.23 12.35
N PRO A 63 2.21 -2.98 12.48
CA PRO A 63 2.28 -4.12 13.38
C PRO A 63 1.96 -3.80 14.85
N ASN A 64 2.24 -2.56 15.29
CA ASN A 64 1.98 -2.14 16.67
C ASN A 64 0.52 -1.71 16.89
N GLN A 65 -0.26 -1.50 15.83
CA GLN A 65 -1.62 -0.98 15.91
C GLN A 65 -2.70 -2.06 15.76
N ALA A 66 -2.36 -3.22 15.23
CA ALA A 66 -3.36 -4.20 14.83
C ALA A 66 -2.90 -5.65 15.02
N SER A 67 -3.88 -6.54 15.18
CA SER A 67 -3.65 -7.99 15.22
C SER A 67 -3.20 -8.52 13.84
N PRO A 68 -2.57 -9.70 13.79
CA PRO A 68 -2.19 -10.35 12.53
C PRO A 68 -3.36 -10.48 11.56
N GLU A 69 -4.51 -10.93 12.05
CA GLU A 69 -5.73 -11.08 11.26
C GLU A 69 -6.21 -9.74 10.68
N HIS A 70 -6.18 -8.68 11.48
CA HIS A 70 -6.59 -7.35 11.01
C HIS A 70 -5.66 -6.84 9.91
N ILE A 71 -4.34 -7.04 10.05
CA ILE A 71 -3.34 -6.65 9.06
C ILE A 71 -3.56 -7.41 7.74
N ILE A 72 -3.74 -8.74 7.80
CA ILE A 72 -4.04 -9.53 6.59
C ILE A 72 -5.35 -9.04 5.93
N ASN A 73 -6.40 -8.81 6.72
CA ASN A 73 -7.68 -8.36 6.17
C ASN A 73 -7.62 -6.94 5.57
N LEU A 74 -6.88 -6.01 6.18
CA LEU A 74 -6.78 -4.63 5.69
C LEU A 74 -5.69 -4.49 4.61
N ASP A 75 -4.44 -4.87 4.95
CA ASP A 75 -3.27 -4.54 4.14
C ASP A 75 -3.07 -5.47 2.96
N LEU A 76 -3.62 -6.70 3.00
CA LEU A 76 -3.58 -7.63 1.86
C LEU A 76 -4.95 -7.73 1.17
N ILE A 77 -5.99 -8.20 1.87
CA ILE A 77 -7.28 -8.50 1.23
C ILE A 77 -7.96 -7.19 0.79
N GLY A 78 -8.03 -6.21 1.68
CA GLY A 78 -8.64 -4.90 1.38
C GLY A 78 -7.92 -4.17 0.25
N THR A 79 -6.58 -4.16 0.26
CA THR A 79 -5.78 -3.61 -0.84
C THR A 79 -6.05 -4.37 -2.15
N SER A 80 -6.18 -5.71 -2.10
CA SER A 80 -6.49 -6.53 -3.29
C SER A 80 -7.89 -6.20 -3.83
N TYR A 81 -8.92 -6.06 -2.99
CA TYR A 81 -10.24 -5.58 -3.42
C TYR A 81 -10.15 -4.21 -4.10
N ALA A 82 -9.37 -3.29 -3.54
CA ALA A 82 -9.21 -1.97 -4.14
C ALA A 82 -8.51 -2.04 -5.51
N ILE A 83 -7.48 -2.86 -5.67
CA ILE A 83 -6.81 -3.11 -6.95
C ILE A 83 -7.81 -3.67 -7.98
N ASP A 84 -8.59 -4.69 -7.59
CA ASP A 84 -9.52 -5.37 -8.48
C ASP A 84 -10.69 -4.46 -8.90
N GLU A 85 -11.32 -3.75 -7.95
CA GLU A 85 -12.51 -2.93 -8.24
C GLU A 85 -12.14 -1.64 -8.99
N PHE A 86 -11.05 -0.98 -8.63
CA PHE A 86 -10.58 0.18 -9.40
C PHE A 86 -10.05 -0.22 -10.77
N GLY A 87 -9.44 -1.40 -10.92
CA GLY A 87 -9.07 -1.95 -12.22
C GLY A 87 -10.24 -1.98 -13.22
N LYS A 88 -11.48 -2.18 -12.75
CA LYS A 88 -12.69 -2.22 -13.61
C LYS A 88 -13.15 -0.84 -14.10
N VAL A 89 -12.84 0.23 -13.37
CA VAL A 89 -13.39 1.58 -13.60
C VAL A 89 -12.36 2.62 -14.07
N MET A 90 -11.08 2.28 -14.06
CA MET A 90 -10.03 3.20 -14.52
C MET A 90 -10.28 3.65 -15.96
N ALA A 91 -10.05 4.92 -16.21
CA ALA A 91 -10.08 5.45 -17.55
C ALA A 91 -8.78 5.11 -18.32
N ARG A 92 -8.87 5.04 -19.64
CA ARG A 92 -7.69 4.83 -20.48
C ARG A 92 -6.67 5.93 -20.26
N GLY A 93 -5.41 5.57 -20.08
CA GLY A 93 -4.31 6.49 -19.74
C GLY A 93 -4.24 6.85 -18.24
N GLY A 94 -5.15 6.32 -17.42
CA GLY A 94 -5.13 6.52 -15.98
C GLY A 94 -3.97 5.80 -15.29
N ALA A 95 -3.73 6.17 -14.04
CA ALA A 95 -2.65 5.60 -13.23
C ALA A 95 -3.08 5.34 -11.78
N GLY A 96 -2.74 4.16 -11.27
CA GLY A 96 -2.93 3.74 -9.90
C GLY A 96 -1.61 3.67 -9.11
N LEU A 97 -1.71 3.91 -7.82
CA LEU A 97 -0.61 3.82 -6.88
C LEU A 97 -1.06 3.18 -5.58
N ILE A 98 -0.34 2.16 -5.15
CA ILE A 98 -0.52 1.50 -3.86
C ILE A 98 0.67 1.85 -2.96
N ILE A 99 0.40 2.30 -1.74
CA ILE A 99 1.46 2.51 -0.74
C ILE A 99 1.70 1.20 0.00
N SER A 100 2.83 0.57 -0.33
CA SER A 100 3.32 -0.64 0.33
C SER A 100 4.28 -0.28 1.48
N SER A 101 5.42 -0.97 1.60
CA SER A 101 6.46 -0.70 2.60
C SER A 101 7.78 -1.36 2.20
N MET A 102 8.91 -0.81 2.66
CA MET A 102 10.22 -1.48 2.58
C MET A 102 10.21 -2.88 3.20
N THR A 103 9.28 -3.14 4.14
CA THR A 103 9.16 -4.46 4.78
C THR A 103 8.81 -5.57 3.81
N GLY A 104 8.17 -5.27 2.66
CA GLY A 104 7.96 -6.22 1.57
C GLY A 104 9.25 -6.75 0.93
N TYR A 105 10.41 -6.19 1.27
CA TYR A 105 11.74 -6.66 0.86
C TYR A 105 12.52 -7.35 2.00
N MET A 106 11.94 -7.40 3.20
CA MET A 106 12.56 -8.07 4.33
C MET A 106 12.41 -9.59 4.21
N PRO A 107 13.21 -10.38 4.96
CA PRO A 107 13.04 -11.81 5.02
C PRO A 107 11.57 -12.19 5.32
N SER A 108 11.06 -13.21 4.68
CA SER A 108 9.67 -13.64 4.76
C SER A 108 9.60 -15.18 4.84
N PRO A 109 8.59 -15.77 5.50
CA PRO A 109 8.38 -17.21 5.50
C PRO A 109 7.90 -17.73 4.14
N LEU A 110 7.54 -16.86 3.20
CA LEU A 110 6.99 -17.24 1.90
C LEU A 110 8.01 -17.96 1.01
N THR A 111 7.61 -19.08 0.44
CA THR A 111 8.32 -19.74 -0.66
C THR A 111 8.02 -19.03 -1.99
N LYS A 112 8.76 -19.37 -3.05
CA LYS A 112 8.45 -18.88 -4.41
C LYS A 112 7.08 -19.33 -4.92
N GLU A 113 6.63 -20.50 -4.46
CA GLU A 113 5.30 -21.02 -4.80
C GLU A 113 4.22 -20.22 -4.10
N ASP A 114 4.38 -19.92 -2.80
CA ASP A 114 3.48 -19.03 -2.06
C ASP A 114 3.39 -17.64 -2.70
N GLU A 115 4.53 -17.05 -3.08
CA GLU A 115 4.53 -15.77 -3.80
C GLU A 115 3.75 -15.85 -5.11
N ASN A 116 3.83 -16.97 -5.84
CA ASN A 116 3.05 -17.14 -7.06
C ASN A 116 1.56 -17.29 -6.77
N LEU A 117 1.18 -18.06 -5.75
CA LEU A 117 -0.20 -18.17 -5.31
C LEU A 117 -0.77 -16.83 -4.87
N LEU A 118 -0.07 -16.08 -4.03
CA LEU A 118 -0.47 -14.73 -3.62
C LEU A 118 -0.65 -13.77 -4.81
N ARG A 119 0.12 -13.96 -5.86
CA ARG A 119 0.04 -13.14 -7.08
C ARG A 119 -1.24 -13.39 -7.87
N VAL A 120 -1.61 -14.66 -8.10
CA VAL A 120 -2.62 -15.05 -9.11
C VAL A 120 -3.95 -15.52 -8.53
N THR A 121 -4.00 -15.91 -7.24
CA THR A 121 -5.23 -16.40 -6.62
C THR A 121 -6.28 -15.28 -6.57
N PRO A 122 -7.54 -15.54 -6.96
CA PRO A 122 -8.63 -14.58 -6.81
C PRO A 122 -8.72 -14.05 -5.37
N THR A 123 -9.05 -12.77 -5.22
CA THR A 123 -9.02 -12.11 -3.90
C THR A 123 -9.92 -12.79 -2.88
N ASP A 124 -11.08 -13.29 -3.30
CA ASP A 124 -12.03 -13.99 -2.42
C ASP A 124 -11.50 -15.33 -1.88
N GLU A 125 -10.51 -15.93 -2.56
CA GLU A 125 -9.89 -17.22 -2.21
C GLU A 125 -8.55 -17.05 -1.47
N LEU A 126 -8.03 -15.83 -1.36
CA LEU A 126 -6.71 -15.60 -0.73
C LEU A 126 -6.65 -16.12 0.71
N LYS A 127 -7.73 -15.97 1.47
CA LYS A 127 -7.78 -16.40 2.88
C LYS A 127 -7.63 -17.91 3.07
N ASP A 128 -7.89 -18.68 2.03
CA ASP A 128 -7.81 -20.14 2.08
C ASP A 128 -6.41 -20.67 1.77
N LEU A 129 -5.45 -19.79 1.47
CA LEU A 129 -4.08 -20.17 1.21
C LEU A 129 -3.35 -20.58 2.49
N ASP A 130 -2.68 -21.74 2.46
CA ASP A 130 -1.90 -22.27 3.59
C ASP A 130 -0.84 -21.29 4.09
N CYS A 131 -0.24 -20.50 3.20
CA CYS A 131 0.76 -19.49 3.56
C CYS A 131 0.19 -18.29 4.34
N LEU A 132 -1.13 -18.17 4.47
CA LEU A 132 -1.82 -17.18 5.30
C LEU A 132 -2.44 -17.80 6.57
N SER A 133 -2.19 -19.08 6.86
CA SER A 133 -2.64 -19.74 8.07
C SER A 133 -1.96 -19.19 9.33
N GLU A 134 -2.58 -19.38 10.48
CA GLU A 134 -2.04 -18.97 11.78
C GLU A 134 -0.67 -19.63 12.11
N ASP A 135 -0.40 -20.80 11.57
CA ASP A 135 0.88 -21.50 11.74
C ASP A 135 2.03 -20.79 11.00
N VAL A 136 1.74 -20.06 9.94
CA VAL A 136 2.71 -19.26 9.16
C VAL A 136 2.70 -17.80 9.61
N ILE A 137 1.52 -17.22 9.82
CA ILE A 137 1.33 -15.82 10.24
C ILE A 137 1.33 -15.76 11.78
N VAL A 138 2.47 -16.01 12.39
CA VAL A 138 2.63 -16.20 13.83
C VAL A 138 2.52 -14.91 14.66
N ASN A 139 2.64 -13.74 14.04
CA ASN A 139 2.54 -12.42 14.71
C ASN A 139 2.27 -11.29 13.70
N SER A 140 2.02 -10.08 14.23
CA SER A 140 1.71 -8.88 13.44
C SER A 140 2.87 -8.45 12.52
N GLY A 141 4.12 -8.66 12.93
CA GLY A 141 5.30 -8.35 12.11
C GLY A 141 5.35 -9.23 10.85
N VAL A 142 5.14 -10.55 11.00
CA VAL A 142 5.06 -11.50 9.87
C VAL A 142 3.87 -11.16 8.98
N ALA A 143 2.68 -10.90 9.56
CA ALA A 143 1.49 -10.50 8.80
C ALA A 143 1.78 -9.27 7.92
N TYR A 144 2.45 -8.28 8.47
CA TYR A 144 2.78 -7.04 7.77
C TYR A 144 3.78 -7.26 6.63
N VAL A 145 4.89 -7.99 6.87
CA VAL A 145 5.87 -8.35 5.84
C VAL A 145 5.20 -9.09 4.69
N VAL A 146 4.40 -10.12 5.00
CA VAL A 146 3.67 -10.91 4.00
C VAL A 146 2.69 -10.06 3.21
N SER A 147 1.90 -9.21 3.88
CA SER A 147 0.93 -8.32 3.21
C SER A 147 1.62 -7.33 2.28
N LYS A 148 2.69 -6.68 2.73
CA LYS A 148 3.42 -5.70 1.91
C LYS A 148 4.15 -6.36 0.74
N ARG A 149 4.68 -7.58 0.93
CA ARG A 149 5.21 -8.38 -0.19
C ARG A 149 4.11 -8.76 -1.18
N ALA A 150 2.97 -9.21 -0.70
CA ALA A 150 1.84 -9.56 -1.55
C ALA A 150 1.32 -8.37 -2.37
N ASN A 151 1.33 -7.15 -1.83
CA ASN A 151 0.95 -5.95 -2.59
C ASN A 151 1.82 -5.74 -3.84
N HIS A 152 3.14 -5.97 -3.75
CA HIS A 152 4.02 -5.93 -4.93
C HIS A 152 3.58 -6.95 -5.98
N LEU A 153 3.28 -8.18 -5.54
CA LEU A 153 2.91 -9.29 -6.42
C LEU A 153 1.55 -9.07 -7.10
N ARG A 154 0.55 -8.60 -6.33
CA ARG A 154 -0.80 -8.28 -6.82
C ARG A 154 -0.77 -7.16 -7.86
N VAL A 155 0.01 -6.09 -7.60
CA VAL A 155 0.19 -4.99 -8.55
C VAL A 155 0.88 -5.46 -9.83
N GLN A 156 1.89 -6.34 -9.74
CA GLN A 156 2.51 -6.94 -10.93
C GLN A 156 1.49 -7.68 -11.78
N TYR A 157 0.64 -8.51 -11.17
CA TYR A 157 -0.40 -9.25 -11.86
C TYR A 157 -1.43 -8.31 -12.49
N ALA A 158 -2.02 -7.42 -11.71
CA ALA A 158 -3.04 -6.48 -12.16
C ALA A 158 -2.54 -5.59 -13.32
N SER A 159 -1.26 -5.20 -13.30
CA SER A 159 -0.65 -4.38 -14.35
C SER A 159 -0.57 -5.07 -15.73
N ALA A 160 -0.60 -6.40 -15.74
CA ALA A 160 -0.58 -7.21 -16.95
C ALA A 160 -1.98 -7.77 -17.33
N ASP A 161 -2.96 -7.60 -16.46
CA ASP A 161 -4.31 -8.11 -16.55
C ASP A 161 -5.34 -6.97 -16.59
N SER A 162 -6.17 -6.83 -15.57
CA SER A 162 -7.33 -5.91 -15.54
C SER A 162 -6.99 -4.44 -15.81
N TRP A 163 -5.86 -3.95 -15.30
CA TRP A 163 -5.41 -2.57 -15.56
C TRP A 163 -4.90 -2.38 -16.97
N ALA A 164 -4.20 -3.39 -17.52
CA ALA A 164 -3.74 -3.36 -18.92
C ALA A 164 -4.91 -3.37 -19.90
N GLU A 165 -5.96 -4.15 -19.64
CA GLU A 165 -7.19 -4.19 -20.46
C GLU A 165 -7.87 -2.82 -20.54
N ARG A 166 -7.81 -2.04 -19.46
CA ARG A 166 -8.30 -0.65 -19.43
C ARG A 166 -7.36 0.34 -20.10
N GLY A 167 -6.12 -0.06 -20.43
CA GLY A 167 -5.07 0.84 -20.89
C GLY A 167 -4.63 1.82 -19.80
N ALA A 168 -4.69 1.39 -18.55
CA ALA A 168 -4.25 2.11 -17.37
C ALA A 168 -2.99 1.46 -16.78
N ARG A 169 -2.26 2.20 -15.95
CA ARG A 169 -1.04 1.73 -15.26
C ARG A 169 -1.29 1.62 -13.77
N ILE A 170 -0.59 0.70 -13.11
CA ILE A 170 -0.59 0.60 -11.65
C ILE A 170 0.82 0.26 -11.16
N ASN A 171 1.26 0.92 -10.07
CA ASN A 171 2.55 0.71 -9.45
C ASN A 171 2.42 0.73 -7.93
N THR A 172 3.48 0.32 -7.23
CA THR A 172 3.62 0.51 -5.78
C THR A 172 4.76 1.48 -5.47
N ILE A 173 4.64 2.15 -4.33
CA ILE A 173 5.76 2.78 -3.63
C ILE A 173 5.94 2.02 -2.31
N SER A 174 7.19 1.71 -1.99
CA SER A 174 7.60 1.10 -0.72
C SER A 174 8.41 2.11 0.09
N PRO A 175 7.76 2.90 0.97
CA PRO A 175 8.47 3.80 1.87
C PRO A 175 9.29 3.03 2.91
N GLY A 176 10.42 3.62 3.29
CA GLY A 176 11.14 3.26 4.50
C GLY A 176 10.55 3.95 5.74
N ILE A 177 11.42 4.40 6.63
CA ILE A 177 11.03 5.12 7.85
C ILE A 177 10.73 6.58 7.48
N ILE A 178 9.46 6.96 7.49
CA ILE A 178 8.97 8.29 7.09
C ILE A 178 8.36 9.00 8.29
N VAL A 179 8.70 10.27 8.51
CA VAL A 179 8.11 11.09 9.58
C VAL A 179 6.64 11.34 9.28
N THR A 180 5.79 10.69 10.06
CA THR A 180 4.33 10.80 10.02
C THR A 180 3.79 10.66 11.45
N PRO A 181 2.53 11.02 11.74
CA PRO A 181 1.92 10.73 13.04
C PRO A 181 2.04 9.24 13.43
N LEU A 182 1.89 8.33 12.47
CA LEU A 182 2.10 6.89 12.67
C LEU A 182 3.53 6.55 13.12
N ALA A 183 4.54 7.24 12.60
CA ALA A 183 5.94 6.97 12.93
C ALA A 183 6.26 7.31 14.39
N TYR A 184 5.58 8.27 15.00
CA TYR A 184 5.79 8.56 16.42
C TYR A 184 5.39 7.39 17.31
N ASP A 185 4.25 6.74 17.04
CA ASP A 185 3.80 5.55 17.77
C ASP A 185 4.79 4.40 17.60
N GLU A 186 5.33 4.23 16.39
CA GLU A 186 6.33 3.23 16.06
C GLU A 186 7.68 3.49 16.79
N PHE A 187 8.13 4.74 16.85
CA PHE A 187 9.33 5.13 17.58
C PHE A 187 9.19 4.92 19.09
N GLU A 188 8.00 5.15 19.66
CA GLU A 188 7.73 4.86 21.07
C GLU A 188 7.76 3.36 21.35
N ALA A 189 7.26 2.54 20.43
CA ALA A 189 7.18 1.08 20.60
C ALA A 189 8.53 0.38 20.39
N ASN A 190 9.37 0.81 19.45
CA ASN A 190 10.63 0.16 19.07
C ASN A 190 11.70 1.15 18.61
N GLY A 191 11.94 2.20 19.38
CA GLY A 191 12.89 3.27 19.01
C GLY A 191 14.31 2.81 18.75
N GLU A 192 14.82 1.83 19.52
CA GLU A 192 16.18 1.28 19.33
C GLU A 192 16.31 0.54 17.98
N GLY A 193 15.31 -0.24 17.57
CA GLY A 193 15.30 -0.93 16.29
C GLY A 193 15.25 0.04 15.12
N TYR A 194 14.40 1.08 15.20
CA TYR A 194 14.35 2.13 14.19
C TYR A 194 15.63 2.94 14.12
N GLN A 195 16.22 3.29 15.26
CA GLN A 195 17.51 4.00 15.29
C GLN A 195 18.63 3.18 14.64
N ALA A 196 18.68 1.87 14.92
CA ALA A 196 19.64 0.98 14.28
C ALA A 196 19.48 0.94 12.74
N MET A 197 18.26 0.93 12.23
CA MET A 197 18.00 1.02 10.80
C MET A 197 18.44 2.37 10.21
N ILE A 198 18.19 3.48 10.91
CA ILE A 198 18.62 4.82 10.51
C ILE A 198 20.15 4.90 10.49
N ASP A 199 20.83 4.31 11.46
CA ASP A 199 22.29 4.32 11.57
C ASP A 199 22.98 3.55 10.45
N VAL A 200 22.34 2.52 9.89
CA VAL A 200 22.89 1.75 8.77
C VAL A 200 22.45 2.25 7.41
N CYS A 201 21.31 2.96 7.30
CA CYS A 201 20.83 3.44 6.02
C CYS A 201 21.79 4.44 5.36
N GLY A 202 21.80 4.49 4.03
CA GLY A 202 22.69 5.37 3.27
C GLY A 202 22.42 6.85 3.50
N ALA A 203 21.16 7.23 3.67
CA ALA A 203 20.73 8.62 3.88
C ALA A 203 21.03 9.14 5.31
N LYS A 204 21.23 8.27 6.30
CA LYS A 204 21.48 8.62 7.71
C LYS A 204 20.41 9.51 8.35
N ARG A 205 19.19 9.37 7.88
CA ARG A 205 18.02 10.11 8.36
C ARG A 205 16.72 9.37 7.99
N VAL A 206 15.65 9.78 8.61
CA VAL A 206 14.29 9.43 8.19
C VAL A 206 13.91 10.19 6.91
N GLY A 207 12.96 9.65 6.14
CA GLY A 207 12.33 10.33 5.00
C GLY A 207 11.19 11.24 5.43
N THR A 208 10.68 12.03 4.50
CA THR A 208 9.52 12.91 4.70
C THR A 208 8.35 12.50 3.81
N SER A 209 7.13 12.89 4.19
CA SER A 209 5.93 12.66 3.36
C SER A 209 6.07 13.30 1.98
N ASP A 210 6.74 14.46 1.88
CA ASP A 210 6.94 15.15 0.60
C ASP A 210 7.83 14.36 -0.34
N GLU A 211 8.85 13.64 0.17
CA GLU A 211 9.71 12.79 -0.67
C GLU A 211 8.91 11.62 -1.29
N ILE A 212 7.92 11.08 -0.56
CA ILE A 212 6.99 10.09 -1.10
C ILE A 212 6.01 10.73 -2.09
N ALA A 213 5.50 11.94 -1.79
CA ALA A 213 4.56 12.65 -2.65
C ALA A 213 5.18 13.03 -4.01
N TYR A 214 6.46 13.45 -4.06
CA TYR A 214 7.17 13.74 -5.31
C TYR A 214 7.30 12.50 -6.21
N ALA A 215 7.59 11.34 -5.60
CA ALA A 215 7.65 10.09 -6.34
C ALA A 215 6.26 9.66 -6.84
N ALA A 216 5.22 9.84 -6.01
CA ALA A 216 3.83 9.59 -6.39
C ALA A 216 3.39 10.49 -7.55
N GLU A 217 3.70 11.79 -7.50
CA GLU A 217 3.42 12.73 -8.59
C GLU A 217 4.07 12.27 -9.91
N PHE A 218 5.35 11.86 -9.86
CA PHE A 218 6.03 11.33 -11.03
C PHE A 218 5.36 10.07 -11.59
N LEU A 219 5.11 9.06 -10.74
CA LEU A 219 4.53 7.78 -11.17
C LEU A 219 3.11 7.92 -11.71
N LEU A 220 2.33 8.87 -11.21
CA LEU A 220 0.98 9.15 -11.69
C LEU A 220 0.99 9.98 -12.98
N SER A 221 2.05 10.72 -13.26
CA SER A 221 2.14 11.60 -14.44
C SER A 221 2.34 10.84 -15.75
N GLU A 222 2.10 11.53 -16.87
CA GLU A 222 2.38 11.02 -18.23
C GLU A 222 3.87 10.73 -18.47
N LYS A 223 4.78 11.34 -17.70
CA LYS A 223 6.22 11.08 -17.79
C LYS A 223 6.58 9.64 -17.42
N ALA A 224 5.76 8.99 -16.60
CA ALA A 224 5.89 7.59 -16.24
C ALA A 224 5.08 6.65 -17.16
N GLY A 225 4.73 7.09 -18.38
CA GLY A 225 3.84 6.38 -19.30
C GLY A 225 4.27 4.97 -19.71
N PHE A 226 5.54 4.59 -19.51
CA PHE A 226 6.07 3.25 -19.76
C PHE A 226 6.43 2.49 -18.47
N ILE A 227 6.00 2.99 -17.30
CA ILE A 227 6.26 2.39 -15.99
C ILE A 227 4.94 1.83 -15.46
N THR A 228 4.82 0.51 -15.38
CA THR A 228 3.67 -0.20 -14.79
C THR A 228 4.13 -1.53 -14.19
N GLY A 229 3.46 -1.97 -13.12
CA GLY A 229 3.76 -3.25 -12.43
C GLY A 229 5.07 -3.23 -11.63
N MET A 230 5.65 -2.05 -11.39
CA MET A 230 6.88 -1.94 -10.60
C MET A 230 6.59 -1.50 -9.16
N ASP A 231 7.53 -1.81 -8.28
CA ASP A 231 7.63 -1.19 -6.96
C ASP A 231 8.80 -0.20 -6.92
N LEU A 232 8.55 0.99 -6.39
CA LEU A 232 9.59 2.00 -6.15
C LEU A 232 9.92 2.03 -4.67
N LEU A 233 11.06 1.45 -4.30
CA LEU A 233 11.60 1.47 -2.95
C LEU A 233 12.20 2.86 -2.63
N ILE A 234 11.69 3.52 -1.59
CA ILE A 234 12.13 4.84 -1.12
C ILE A 234 12.43 4.76 0.38
N ASP A 235 13.59 4.25 0.73
CA ASP A 235 13.95 3.86 2.10
C ASP A 235 15.30 4.45 2.58
N GLY A 236 15.86 5.37 1.84
CA GLY A 236 17.18 5.94 2.15
C GLY A 236 18.32 4.93 2.06
N GLY A 237 18.10 3.74 1.46
CA GLY A 237 19.08 2.68 1.33
C GLY A 237 19.11 1.69 2.50
N THR A 238 18.07 1.64 3.33
CA THR A 238 17.95 0.71 4.47
C THR A 238 18.01 -0.75 4.00
N ILE A 239 17.17 -1.14 3.05
CA ILE A 239 17.15 -2.51 2.51
C ILE A 239 18.48 -2.86 1.83
N ALA A 240 19.11 -1.93 1.14
CA ALA A 240 20.43 -2.14 0.56
C ALA A 240 21.49 -2.41 1.64
N ALA A 241 21.43 -1.72 2.78
CA ALA A 241 22.35 -1.93 3.91
C ALA A 241 22.10 -3.31 4.56
N ILE A 242 20.84 -3.71 4.77
CA ILE A 242 20.47 -5.03 5.28
C ILE A 242 21.00 -6.13 4.36
N ASN A 243 20.71 -6.06 3.07
CA ASN A 243 21.16 -7.04 2.07
C ASN A 243 22.68 -7.10 1.91
N SER A 244 23.38 -6.06 2.35
CA SER A 244 24.85 -6.01 2.38
C SER A 244 25.45 -6.51 3.71
N GLY A 245 24.66 -7.06 4.61
CA GLY A 245 25.08 -7.59 5.90
C GLY A 245 25.51 -6.53 6.93
N LYS A 246 25.07 -5.26 6.76
CA LYS A 246 25.35 -4.20 7.73
C LYS A 246 24.44 -4.23 8.95
N MET A 247 23.34 -4.97 8.84
CA MET A 247 22.38 -5.20 9.90
C MET A 247 21.71 -6.55 9.69
N ASP A 248 21.65 -7.37 10.73
CA ASP A 248 20.87 -8.60 10.74
C ASP A 248 19.47 -8.30 11.23
N ILE A 249 18.45 -8.64 10.44
CA ILE A 249 17.06 -8.57 10.83
C ILE A 249 16.56 -9.99 11.06
N GLN A 250 16.15 -10.28 12.30
CA GLN A 250 15.38 -11.46 12.62
C GLN A 250 13.91 -11.06 12.75
N ILE A 251 13.05 -11.65 11.94
CA ILE A 251 11.60 -11.56 12.13
C ILE A 251 11.27 -12.45 13.33
N GLN A 252 11.05 -11.81 14.49
CA GLN A 252 10.63 -12.51 15.72
C GLN A 252 9.13 -12.67 15.74
#